data_7a8b6bf0cc59bf43eca2316b98fc6e48
#
_entry.id   7a8b6bf0cc59bf43eca2316b98fc6e48
#
_cell.length_a   1.000
_cell.length_b   1.000
_cell.length_c   1.000
_cell.angle_alpha   90.00
_cell.angle_beta   90.00
_cell.angle_gamma   90.00
#
_symmetry.space_group_name_H-M   'P 1'
#
loop_
_entity.id
_entity.type
_entity.pdbx_description
1 polymer ?
#
loop_
_entity_poly.entity_id
_entity_poly.type
_entity_poly.pdbx_seq_one_letter_code
_entity_poly.pdbx_strand_id
1 'polypeptide(L)'
;MIVHKVKVYPSKIHLPKKNQLAWKIAEIASDNAKLDKNAIEMAINRIIDNASVAIASLNRRPVISSREMALKHSRKNGATLFGVNSKL
;
A
#
# COMPACT_ATOMS: atom_id res chain seq x y z
N MET A 1 2.33 22.16 6.20
CA MET A 1 2.30 20.68 6.25
C MET A 1 1.53 20.21 7.47
N ILE A 2 0.64 19.24 7.28
CA ILE A 2 -0.15 18.67 8.38
C ILE A 2 0.71 17.67 9.15
N VAL A 3 0.76 17.80 10.48
CA VAL A 3 1.48 16.88 11.35
C VAL A 3 0.52 16.36 12.42
N HIS A 4 0.43 15.04 12.54
CA HIS A 4 -0.39 14.38 13.55
C HIS A 4 0.47 13.65 14.57
N LYS A 5 0.14 13.82 15.85
CA LYS A 5 0.65 12.94 16.90
C LYS A 5 -0.33 11.80 17.08
N VAL A 6 0.18 10.57 17.01
CA VAL A 6 -0.66 9.38 17.12
C VAL A 6 -0.29 8.58 18.35
N LYS A 7 -1.28 7.89 18.93
CA LYS A 7 -1.06 6.96 20.03
C LYS A 7 -1.99 5.76 19.88
N VAL A 8 -1.65 4.67 20.55
CA VAL A 8 -2.45 3.46 20.54
C VAL A 8 -3.58 3.58 21.57
N TYR A 9 -4.78 3.14 21.17
CA TYR A 9 -5.96 3.09 22.03
C TYR A 9 -6.41 1.65 22.20
N PRO A 10 -6.96 1.26 23.39
CA PRO A 10 -7.60 -0.03 23.55
C PRO A 10 -8.76 -0.23 22.57
N SER A 11 -8.94 -1.45 22.08
CA SER A 11 -9.97 -1.74 21.07
C SER A 11 -11.40 -1.49 21.56
N LYS A 12 -11.62 -1.52 22.88
CA LYS A 12 -12.93 -1.23 23.49
C LYS A 12 -13.31 0.25 23.48
N ILE A 13 -12.35 1.15 23.22
CA ILE A 13 -12.63 2.58 23.15
C ILE A 13 -13.14 2.91 21.75
N HIS A 14 -14.30 3.56 21.68
CA HIS A 14 -14.86 4.04 20.43
C HIS A 14 -14.23 5.41 20.11
N LEU A 15 -13.43 5.44 19.04
CA LEU A 15 -12.85 6.68 18.54
C LEU A 15 -13.76 7.32 17.50
N PRO A 16 -14.03 8.65 17.62
CA PRO A 16 -14.68 9.37 16.52
C PRO A 16 -13.89 9.19 15.23
N LYS A 17 -14.58 9.20 14.10
CA LYS A 17 -14.01 8.94 12.78
C LYS A 17 -12.76 9.79 12.49
N LYS A 18 -12.82 11.09 12.84
CA LYS A 18 -11.72 12.03 12.60
C LYS A 18 -10.49 11.77 13.47
N ASN A 19 -10.61 11.00 14.54
CA ASN A 19 -9.50 10.67 15.43
C ASN A 19 -8.85 9.33 15.07
N GLN A 20 -9.42 8.59 14.11
CA GLN A 20 -8.89 7.32 13.67
C GLN A 20 -7.66 7.51 12.76
N LEU A 21 -6.73 6.56 12.84
CA LEU A 21 -5.49 6.62 12.07
C LEU A 21 -5.75 6.72 10.56
N ALA A 22 -6.72 5.97 10.06
CA ALA A 22 -7.06 5.99 8.63
C ALA A 22 -7.46 7.39 8.16
N TRP A 23 -8.23 8.13 8.96
CA TRP A 23 -8.60 9.51 8.65
C TRP A 23 -7.39 10.42 8.61
N LYS A 24 -6.49 10.29 9.59
CA LYS A 24 -5.26 11.09 9.68
C LYS A 24 -4.34 10.84 8.49
N ILE A 25 -4.20 9.58 8.07
CA ILE A 25 -3.43 9.22 6.86
C ILE A 25 -4.05 9.85 5.62
N ALA A 26 -5.38 9.80 5.49
CA ALA A 26 -6.07 10.40 4.35
C ALA A 26 -5.89 11.92 4.29
N GLU A 27 -5.92 12.60 5.43
CA GLU A 27 -5.65 14.04 5.49
C GLU A 27 -4.24 14.37 4.99
N ILE A 28 -3.24 13.62 5.44
CA ILE A 28 -1.84 13.84 5.01
C ILE A 28 -1.70 13.56 3.51
N ALA A 29 -2.31 12.48 3.02
CA ALA A 29 -2.25 12.12 1.61
C ALA A 29 -2.92 13.17 0.70
N SER A 30 -3.91 13.90 1.23
CA SER A 30 -4.64 14.94 0.51
C SER A 30 -4.04 16.33 0.68
N ASP A 31 -3.00 16.46 1.49
CA ASP A 31 -2.36 17.75 1.75
C ASP A 31 -1.59 18.23 0.51
N ASN A 32 -1.76 19.50 0.17
CA ASN A 32 -1.09 20.13 -0.96
C ASN A 32 0.31 20.67 -0.61
N ALA A 33 0.88 20.26 0.50
CA ALA A 33 2.21 20.66 0.89
C ALA A 33 3.25 20.28 -0.17
N LYS A 34 4.20 21.16 -0.42
CA LYS A 34 5.28 20.87 -1.36
C LYS A 34 6.18 19.78 -0.81
N LEU A 35 6.41 18.74 -1.62
CA LEU A 35 7.26 17.63 -1.23
C LEU A 35 8.73 17.97 -1.43
N ASP A 36 9.57 17.52 -0.50
CA ASP A 36 11.01 17.62 -0.63
C ASP A 36 11.50 16.70 -1.75
N LYS A 37 12.40 17.20 -2.58
CA LYS A 37 12.99 16.44 -3.69
C LYS A 37 13.64 15.15 -3.22
N ASN A 38 14.37 15.19 -2.11
CA ASN A 38 15.03 14.00 -1.57
C ASN A 38 14.01 12.95 -1.10
N ALA A 39 12.88 13.38 -0.56
CA ALA A 39 11.80 12.47 -0.18
C ALA A 39 11.18 11.79 -1.39
N ILE A 40 10.99 12.51 -2.49
CA ILE A 40 10.48 11.95 -3.75
C ILE A 40 11.44 10.91 -4.31
N GLU A 41 12.74 11.22 -4.35
CA GLU A 41 13.77 10.28 -4.83
C GLU A 41 13.82 9.02 -3.97
N MET A 42 13.72 9.16 -2.65
CA MET A 42 13.67 8.02 -1.75
C MET A 42 12.44 7.15 -2.00
N ALA A 43 11.27 7.76 -2.21
CA ALA A 43 10.04 7.04 -2.50
C ALA A 43 10.15 6.25 -3.81
N ILE A 44 10.71 6.86 -4.85
CA ILE A 44 10.95 6.18 -6.13
C ILE A 44 11.88 4.98 -5.95
N ASN A 45 12.97 5.14 -5.21
CA ASN A 45 13.91 4.06 -4.95
C ASN A 45 13.25 2.91 -4.17
N ARG A 46 12.39 3.22 -3.21
CA ARG A 46 11.63 2.22 -2.45
C ARG A 46 10.65 1.45 -3.34
N ILE A 47 9.99 2.13 -4.26
CA ILE A 47 9.08 1.48 -5.21
C ILE A 47 9.86 0.54 -6.14
N ILE A 48 10.99 0.98 -6.66
CA ILE A 48 11.86 0.16 -7.52
C ILE A 48 12.35 -1.07 -6.76
N ASP A 49 12.81 -0.90 -5.53
CA ASP A 49 13.27 -2.00 -4.67
C ASP A 49 12.16 -3.02 -4.43
N ASN A 50 10.99 -2.57 -4.02
CA ASN A 50 9.84 -3.44 -3.76
C ASN A 50 9.40 -4.20 -5.01
N ALA A 51 9.35 -3.54 -6.16
CA ALA A 51 8.98 -4.17 -7.41
C ALA A 51 10.02 -5.22 -7.84
N SER A 52 11.30 -4.91 -7.65
CA SER A 52 12.41 -5.84 -7.96
C SER A 52 12.35 -7.10 -7.10
N VAL A 53 12.10 -6.93 -5.80
CA VAL A 53 11.94 -8.07 -4.87
C VAL A 53 10.72 -8.90 -5.26
N ALA A 54 9.61 -8.27 -5.61
CA ALA A 54 8.39 -8.96 -6.02
C ALA A 54 8.65 -9.82 -7.27
N ILE A 55 9.34 -9.28 -8.26
CA ILE A 55 9.67 -10.01 -9.50
C ILE A 55 10.65 -11.16 -9.21
N ALA A 56 11.68 -10.90 -8.40
CA ALA A 56 12.67 -11.91 -8.04
C ALA A 56 12.07 -13.06 -7.20
N SER A 57 10.93 -12.83 -6.57
CA SER A 57 10.27 -13.78 -5.66
C SER A 57 9.12 -14.54 -6.32
N LEU A 58 8.89 -14.41 -7.62
CA LEU A 58 7.74 -15.01 -8.32
C LEU A 58 7.65 -16.54 -8.14
N ASN A 59 8.79 -17.22 -7.97
CA ASN A 59 8.86 -18.66 -7.79
C ASN A 59 8.89 -19.12 -6.32
N ARG A 60 8.78 -18.19 -5.39
CA ARG A 60 8.69 -18.52 -3.98
C ARG A 60 7.31 -19.09 -3.65
N ARG A 61 7.27 -20.13 -2.80
CA ARG A 61 6.02 -20.83 -2.52
C ARG A 61 4.89 -19.95 -2.00
N PRO A 62 5.12 -19.04 -1.03
CA PRO A 62 4.04 -18.14 -0.59
C PRO A 62 3.51 -17.24 -1.70
N VAL A 63 4.38 -16.79 -2.61
CA VAL A 63 3.99 -15.94 -3.74
C VAL A 63 3.19 -16.76 -4.76
N ILE A 64 3.61 -17.99 -5.05
CA ILE A 64 2.87 -18.89 -5.95
C ILE A 64 1.46 -19.13 -5.40
N SER A 65 1.35 -19.46 -4.13
CA SER A 65 0.04 -19.72 -3.48
C SER A 65 -0.86 -18.49 -3.53
N SER A 66 -0.32 -17.30 -3.25
CA SER A 66 -1.07 -16.05 -3.31
C SER A 66 -1.55 -15.75 -4.72
N ARG A 67 -0.69 -15.97 -5.72
CA ARG A 67 -1.03 -15.75 -7.13
C ARG A 67 -2.12 -16.73 -7.59
N GLU A 68 -2.01 -17.98 -7.22
CA GLU A 68 -3.04 -18.99 -7.55
C GLU A 68 -4.39 -18.62 -6.92
N MET A 69 -4.39 -18.15 -5.68
CA MET A 69 -5.62 -17.70 -5.04
C MET A 69 -6.20 -16.47 -5.77
N ALA A 70 -5.37 -15.50 -6.11
CA ALA A 70 -5.81 -14.31 -6.83
C ALA A 70 -6.42 -14.65 -8.18
N LEU A 71 -5.84 -15.61 -8.90
CA LEU A 71 -6.34 -16.04 -10.22
C LEU A 71 -7.73 -16.69 -10.15
N LYS A 72 -8.10 -17.27 -9.02
CA LYS A 72 -9.45 -17.82 -8.82
C LYS A 72 -10.53 -16.74 -8.70
N HIS A 73 -10.13 -15.51 -8.50
CA HIS A 73 -11.04 -14.37 -8.31
C HIS A 73 -10.87 -13.33 -9.41
N SER A 74 -10.47 -13.75 -10.60
CA SER A 74 -10.30 -12.85 -11.75
C SER A 74 -11.61 -12.16 -12.11
N ARG A 75 -11.52 -10.90 -12.50
CA ARG A 75 -12.68 -10.13 -12.96
C ARG A 75 -12.29 -9.10 -14.01
N LYS A 76 -13.27 -8.70 -14.80
CA LYS A 76 -13.09 -7.62 -15.77
C LYS A 76 -12.70 -6.33 -15.02
N ASN A 77 -11.74 -5.60 -15.52
CA ASN A 77 -11.22 -4.36 -14.91
C ASN A 77 -10.61 -4.56 -13.50
N GLY A 78 -10.09 -5.74 -13.23
CA GLY A 78 -9.39 -6.03 -11.98
C GLY A 78 -7.99 -5.44 -11.90
N ALA A 79 -7.31 -5.70 -10.78
CA ALA A 79 -5.96 -5.24 -10.55
C ALA A 79 -4.93 -6.02 -11.37
N THR A 80 -3.77 -5.41 -11.59
CA THR A 80 -2.63 -6.08 -12.22
C THR A 80 -1.94 -7.00 -11.21
N LEU A 81 -1.58 -8.19 -11.67
CA LEU A 81 -0.87 -9.17 -10.86
C LEU A 81 0.49 -9.45 -11.50
N PHE A 82 1.57 -9.32 -10.72
CA PHE A 82 2.92 -9.60 -11.22
C PHE A 82 3.06 -11.07 -11.64
N GLY A 83 3.67 -11.28 -12.81
CA GLY A 83 3.90 -12.62 -13.34
C GLY A 83 2.72 -13.21 -14.11
N VAL A 84 1.67 -12.44 -14.34
CA VAL A 84 0.48 -12.87 -15.09
C VAL A 84 0.09 -11.80 -16.09
N ASN A 85 -0.31 -12.20 -17.28
CA ASN A 85 -0.71 -11.29 -18.35
C ASN A 85 -2.16 -10.81 -18.23
N SER A 86 -2.96 -11.45 -17.40
CA SER A 86 -4.37 -11.08 -17.19
C SER A 86 -4.52 -10.18 -15.97
N LYS A 87 -5.55 -9.35 -15.99
CA LYS A 87 -5.91 -8.51 -14.84
C LYS A 87 -6.90 -9.22 -13.93
N LEU A 88 -6.87 -8.86 -12.69
CA LEU A 88 -7.78 -9.40 -11.68
C LEU A 88 -8.80 -8.36 -11.23
#